data_c1b96afe76a513ac20a5fd1a16dc9b64
#
_entry.id   c1b96afe76a513ac20a5fd1a16dc9b64
#
_cell.length_a   1.000
_cell.length_b   1.000
_cell.length_c   1.000
_cell.angle_alpha   90.00
_cell.angle_beta   90.00
_cell.angle_gamma   90.00
#
_symmetry.space_group_name_H-M   'P 1'
#
loop_
_entity.id
_entity.type
_entity.pdbx_description
1 polymer ?
#
loop_
_entity_poly.entity_id
_entity_poly.type
_entity_poly.pdbx_seq_one_letter_code
_entity_poly.pdbx_strand_id
1 'polypeptide(L)'
;MEGFVIKYTDINNLLWEYKSKLEGLISKLETCERSINQFIQSDQFIGETATAAKNYLYDVHITMISCLKVATQNMLDDIAYHKACYNEIDGSTNFRLDEEAIREFRTKLATNSADTESYAQSVQQAVSNISDISDVNTPGTNGIIELHEQLDQELLNFIETIQTQESTTVTIIENTVDLMVDSIKNCLGKIGTSKTAITTYTSNSFYTDIDVYTLAYLSEYFYQQHTVNQETYDAIWDVEQQLKDAAEEREVQGVIKAIGGIVLVVVGVACIAASLGAATPAVVAAGTMIGSGTTVFGITDTAEG
;
A
#
# COMPACT_ATOMS: atom_id res chain seq x y z
N MET A 1 -21.03 -4.80 15.16
CA MET A 1 -20.43 -4.25 13.93
C MET A 1 -21.23 -4.85 12.78
N GLU A 2 -21.69 -4.03 11.85
CA GLU A 2 -22.25 -4.56 10.59
C GLU A 2 -21.14 -5.33 9.88
N GLY A 3 -21.47 -6.49 9.31
CA GLY A 3 -20.52 -7.31 8.59
C GLY A 3 -20.04 -6.60 7.32
N PHE A 4 -18.84 -6.93 6.82
CA PHE A 4 -18.32 -6.35 5.57
C PHE A 4 -18.79 -7.15 4.36
N VAL A 5 -18.94 -6.46 3.24
CA VAL A 5 -19.06 -7.05 1.91
C VAL A 5 -17.99 -6.45 1.02
N ILE A 6 -17.05 -7.27 0.60
CA ILE A 6 -15.95 -6.89 -0.28
C ILE A 6 -16.23 -7.43 -1.68
N LYS A 7 -16.23 -6.54 -2.67
CA LYS A 7 -16.26 -6.91 -4.09
C LYS A 7 -15.00 -6.36 -4.74
N TYR A 8 -14.16 -7.24 -5.23
CA TYR A 8 -12.90 -6.84 -5.86
C TYR A 8 -13.10 -5.81 -6.97
N THR A 9 -14.11 -5.99 -7.82
CA THR A 9 -14.38 -5.06 -8.93
C THR A 9 -14.67 -3.64 -8.46
N ASP A 10 -15.38 -3.47 -7.34
CA ASP A 10 -15.73 -2.14 -6.81
C ASP A 10 -14.49 -1.45 -6.24
N ILE A 11 -13.68 -2.19 -5.47
CA ILE A 11 -12.41 -1.70 -4.92
C ILE A 11 -11.44 -1.36 -6.04
N ASN A 12 -11.26 -2.28 -6.98
CA ASN A 12 -10.34 -2.09 -8.08
C ASN A 12 -10.68 -0.87 -8.93
N ASN A 13 -11.96 -0.65 -9.25
CA ASN A 13 -12.40 0.53 -9.97
C ASN A 13 -12.09 1.82 -9.20
N LEU A 14 -12.30 1.83 -7.88
CA LEU A 14 -11.99 2.96 -7.01
C LEU A 14 -10.48 3.26 -7.01
N LEU A 15 -9.65 2.24 -6.85
CA LEU A 15 -8.19 2.39 -6.82
C LEU A 15 -7.66 2.91 -8.17
N TRP A 16 -8.18 2.42 -9.30
CA TRP A 16 -7.84 2.94 -10.63
C TRP A 16 -8.26 4.40 -10.83
N GLU A 17 -9.41 4.80 -10.28
CA GLU A 17 -9.84 6.20 -10.32
C GLU A 17 -8.87 7.10 -9.53
N TYR A 18 -8.45 6.67 -8.34
CA TYR A 18 -7.43 7.40 -7.56
C TYR A 18 -6.09 7.47 -8.29
N LYS A 19 -5.61 6.35 -8.86
CA LYS A 19 -4.39 6.31 -9.66
C LYS A 19 -4.43 7.37 -10.76
N SER A 20 -5.48 7.38 -11.56
CA SER A 20 -5.62 8.34 -12.67
C SER A 20 -5.61 9.80 -12.20
N LYS A 21 -6.26 10.11 -11.06
CA LYS A 21 -6.28 11.46 -10.50
C LYS A 21 -4.89 11.90 -10.00
N LEU A 22 -4.16 11.01 -9.33
CA LEU A 22 -2.84 11.30 -8.79
C LEU A 22 -1.79 11.44 -9.90
N GLU A 23 -1.81 10.59 -10.92
CA GLU A 23 -0.97 10.72 -12.11
C GLU A 23 -1.25 12.05 -12.85
N GLY A 24 -2.52 12.43 -12.94
CA GLY A 24 -2.92 13.73 -13.48
C GLY A 24 -2.40 14.92 -12.65
N LEU A 25 -2.29 14.77 -11.32
CA LEU A 25 -1.68 15.78 -10.46
C LEU A 25 -0.16 15.87 -10.68
N ILE A 26 0.55 14.75 -10.74
CA ILE A 26 1.99 14.72 -11.05
C ILE A 26 2.27 15.42 -12.37
N SER A 27 1.52 15.13 -13.42
CA SER A 27 1.66 15.77 -14.75
C SER A 27 1.48 17.30 -14.70
N LYS A 28 0.54 17.79 -13.88
CA LYS A 28 0.34 19.24 -13.67
C LYS A 28 1.52 19.86 -12.90
N LEU A 29 2.04 19.18 -11.88
CA LEU A 29 3.21 19.63 -11.13
C LEU A 29 4.44 19.70 -12.02
N GLU A 30 4.66 18.72 -12.90
CA GLU A 30 5.75 18.73 -13.90
C GLU A 30 5.63 19.89 -14.89
N THR A 31 4.40 20.20 -15.31
CA THR A 31 4.16 21.33 -16.19
C THR A 31 4.47 22.66 -15.49
N CYS A 32 4.09 22.79 -14.23
CA CYS A 32 4.42 23.95 -13.41
C CYS A 32 5.94 24.09 -13.23
N GLU A 33 6.61 23.02 -12.84
CA GLU A 33 8.07 22.97 -12.69
C GLU A 33 8.79 23.37 -13.97
N ARG A 34 8.39 22.86 -15.11
CA ARG A 34 8.95 23.18 -16.42
C ARG A 34 8.79 24.67 -16.74
N SER A 35 7.63 25.24 -16.44
CA SER A 35 7.36 26.66 -16.68
C SER A 35 8.23 27.57 -15.79
N ILE A 36 8.41 27.21 -14.53
CA ILE A 36 9.30 27.93 -13.60
C ILE A 36 10.76 27.84 -14.08
N ASN A 37 11.22 26.66 -14.46
CA ASN A 37 12.57 26.46 -14.96
C ASN A 37 12.84 27.26 -16.23
N GLN A 38 11.90 27.34 -17.16
CA GLN A 38 11.99 28.20 -18.35
C GLN A 38 12.14 29.69 -17.96
N PHE A 39 11.39 30.15 -16.96
CA PHE A 39 11.54 31.52 -16.46
C PHE A 39 12.90 31.77 -15.81
N ILE A 40 13.37 30.83 -14.97
CA ILE A 40 14.69 30.91 -14.33
C ILE A 40 15.82 30.99 -15.36
N GLN A 41 15.72 30.23 -16.44
CA GLN A 41 16.72 30.20 -17.53
C GLN A 41 16.63 31.39 -18.50
N SER A 42 15.59 32.22 -18.39
CA SER A 42 15.41 33.37 -19.30
C SER A 42 16.53 34.40 -19.18
N ASP A 43 17.14 34.74 -20.31
CA ASP A 43 18.16 35.78 -20.43
C ASP A 43 17.58 37.20 -20.46
N GLN A 44 16.25 37.33 -20.59
CA GLN A 44 15.58 38.63 -20.67
C GLN A 44 15.39 39.29 -19.29
N PHE A 45 15.43 38.49 -18.20
CA PHE A 45 15.28 38.95 -16.84
C PHE A 45 16.62 38.89 -16.14
N ILE A 46 17.30 40.06 -16.06
CA ILE A 46 18.68 40.21 -15.59
C ILE A 46 18.82 41.30 -14.50
N GLY A 47 19.90 41.27 -13.76
CA GLY A 47 20.23 42.19 -12.66
C GLY A 47 20.08 41.53 -11.28
N GLU A 48 20.49 42.24 -10.24
CA GLU A 48 20.52 41.69 -8.86
C GLU A 48 19.14 41.22 -8.38
N THR A 49 18.10 42.05 -8.61
CA THR A 49 16.71 41.71 -8.26
C THR A 49 16.23 40.48 -9.03
N ALA A 50 16.60 40.35 -10.30
CA ALA A 50 16.27 39.21 -11.12
C ALA A 50 16.97 37.95 -10.61
N THR A 51 18.23 38.05 -10.24
CA THR A 51 18.99 36.95 -9.66
C THR A 51 18.35 36.48 -8.35
N ALA A 52 17.99 37.40 -7.47
CA ALA A 52 17.32 37.09 -6.21
C ALA A 52 15.98 36.39 -6.45
N ALA A 53 15.17 36.87 -7.42
CA ALA A 53 13.91 36.25 -7.77
C ALA A 53 14.06 34.84 -8.37
N LYS A 54 15.05 34.64 -9.24
CA LYS A 54 15.35 33.33 -9.81
C LYS A 54 15.78 32.32 -8.73
N ASN A 55 16.66 32.76 -7.81
CA ASN A 55 17.09 31.95 -6.68
C ASN A 55 15.88 31.60 -5.77
N TYR A 56 15.01 32.53 -5.49
CA TYR A 56 13.77 32.26 -4.73
C TYR A 56 12.88 31.23 -5.41
N LEU A 57 12.64 31.36 -6.71
CA LEU A 57 11.83 30.42 -7.46
C LEU A 57 12.45 29.02 -7.47
N TYR A 58 13.76 28.92 -7.61
CA TYR A 58 14.48 27.67 -7.57
C TYR A 58 14.44 27.04 -6.17
N ASP A 59 14.94 27.74 -5.17
CA ASP A 59 15.08 27.20 -3.82
C ASP A 59 13.73 26.88 -3.16
N VAL A 60 12.70 27.71 -3.42
CA VAL A 60 11.40 27.56 -2.74
C VAL A 60 10.42 26.79 -3.61
N HIS A 61 10.12 27.29 -4.81
CA HIS A 61 9.03 26.73 -5.60
C HIS A 61 9.38 25.39 -6.25
N ILE A 62 10.59 25.25 -6.83
CA ILE A 62 11.01 23.98 -7.42
C ILE A 62 11.12 22.91 -6.32
N THR A 63 11.71 23.24 -5.17
CA THR A 63 11.79 22.32 -4.05
C THR A 63 10.42 21.86 -3.57
N MET A 64 9.48 22.79 -3.36
CA MET A 64 8.12 22.44 -2.92
C MET A 64 7.37 21.59 -3.96
N ILE A 65 7.53 21.89 -5.25
CA ILE A 65 6.93 21.09 -6.34
C ILE A 65 7.54 19.69 -6.33
N SER A 66 8.85 19.56 -6.19
CA SER A 66 9.51 18.25 -6.13
C SER A 66 9.00 17.43 -4.93
N CYS A 67 8.90 18.04 -3.75
CA CYS A 67 8.34 17.37 -2.57
C CYS A 67 6.87 16.96 -2.74
N LEU A 68 6.05 17.80 -3.39
CA LEU A 68 4.67 17.48 -3.72
C LEU A 68 4.57 16.31 -4.72
N LYS A 69 5.46 16.24 -5.71
CA LYS A 69 5.53 15.11 -6.64
C LYS A 69 5.84 13.82 -5.90
N VAL A 70 6.84 13.84 -5.02
CA VAL A 70 7.22 12.67 -4.21
C VAL A 70 6.08 12.26 -3.28
N ALA A 71 5.42 13.20 -2.61
CA ALA A 71 4.27 12.90 -1.76
C ALA A 71 3.11 12.27 -2.55
N THR A 72 2.86 12.76 -3.76
CA THR A 72 1.82 12.20 -4.65
C THR A 72 2.21 10.81 -5.13
N GLN A 73 3.49 10.58 -5.46
CA GLN A 73 3.99 9.26 -5.84
C GLN A 73 3.91 8.28 -4.67
N ASN A 74 4.30 8.69 -3.47
CA ASN A 74 4.17 7.85 -2.28
C ASN A 74 2.71 7.43 -2.04
N MET A 75 1.76 8.33 -2.24
CA MET A 75 0.34 7.98 -2.14
C MET A 75 -0.09 6.95 -3.20
N LEU A 76 0.47 7.01 -4.42
CA LEU A 76 0.26 5.99 -5.45
C LEU A 76 0.83 4.63 -5.03
N ASP A 77 2.00 4.62 -4.42
CA ASP A 77 2.68 3.42 -3.94
C ASP A 77 1.88 2.77 -2.79
N ASP A 78 1.37 3.58 -1.86
CA ASP A 78 0.51 3.12 -0.76
C ASP A 78 -0.80 2.51 -1.29
N ILE A 79 -1.42 3.12 -2.32
CA ILE A 79 -2.62 2.59 -2.97
C ILE A 79 -2.29 1.27 -3.71
N ALA A 80 -1.14 1.19 -4.38
CA ALA A 80 -0.68 -0.05 -5.01
C ALA A 80 -0.50 -1.16 -3.98
N TYR A 81 0.14 -0.86 -2.85
CA TYR A 81 0.28 -1.79 -1.74
C TYR A 81 -1.08 -2.28 -1.21
N HIS A 82 -2.02 -1.37 -0.98
CA HIS A 82 -3.38 -1.71 -0.55
C HIS A 82 -4.08 -2.64 -1.57
N LYS A 83 -3.96 -2.35 -2.88
CA LYS A 83 -4.46 -3.22 -3.94
C LYS A 83 -3.86 -4.63 -3.87
N ALA A 84 -2.55 -4.72 -3.64
CA ALA A 84 -1.85 -6.00 -3.55
C ALA A 84 -2.34 -6.85 -2.38
N CYS A 85 -2.66 -6.24 -1.23
CA CYS A 85 -3.22 -6.94 -0.08
C CYS A 85 -4.54 -7.65 -0.40
N TYR A 86 -5.40 -7.08 -1.26
CA TYR A 86 -6.59 -7.77 -1.72
C TYR A 86 -6.28 -8.95 -2.64
N ASN A 87 -5.27 -8.82 -3.50
CA ASN A 87 -4.84 -9.92 -4.37
C ASN A 87 -4.25 -11.10 -3.58
N GLU A 88 -3.71 -10.87 -2.38
CA GLU A 88 -3.27 -11.93 -1.48
C GLU A 88 -4.43 -12.69 -0.84
N ILE A 89 -5.57 -12.04 -0.60
CA ILE A 89 -6.77 -12.68 -0.05
C ILE A 89 -7.35 -13.69 -1.05
N ASP A 90 -7.52 -13.26 -2.30
CA ASP A 90 -8.00 -14.11 -3.39
C ASP A 90 -7.43 -13.58 -4.72
N GLY A 91 -6.67 -14.40 -5.43
CA GLY A 91 -6.11 -14.08 -6.75
C GLY A 91 -7.15 -13.98 -7.87
N SER A 92 -8.45 -14.18 -7.59
CA SER A 92 -9.52 -14.03 -8.57
C SER A 92 -9.93 -12.58 -8.76
N THR A 93 -10.01 -12.12 -10.01
CA THR A 93 -10.51 -10.77 -10.34
C THR A 93 -12.02 -10.57 -10.13
N ASN A 94 -12.73 -11.61 -9.70
CA ASN A 94 -14.18 -11.61 -9.52
C ASN A 94 -14.61 -12.03 -8.11
N PHE A 95 -13.70 -12.04 -7.15
CA PHE A 95 -14.06 -12.47 -5.83
C PHE A 95 -15.06 -11.52 -5.15
N ARG A 96 -15.93 -12.12 -4.37
CA ARG A 96 -16.83 -11.43 -3.47
C ARG A 96 -16.77 -12.12 -2.11
N LEU A 97 -16.44 -11.37 -1.09
CA LEU A 97 -16.45 -11.80 0.29
C LEU A 97 -17.63 -11.17 1.02
N ASP A 98 -18.37 -11.99 1.74
CA ASP A 98 -19.54 -11.57 2.51
C ASP A 98 -19.40 -12.18 3.90
N GLU A 99 -19.10 -11.35 4.88
CA GLU A 99 -18.84 -11.80 6.25
C GLU A 99 -20.08 -12.50 6.85
N GLU A 100 -21.26 -12.00 6.55
CA GLU A 100 -22.50 -12.58 7.07
C GLU A 100 -22.71 -13.98 6.50
N ALA A 101 -22.47 -14.17 5.19
CA ALA A 101 -22.56 -15.48 4.54
C ALA A 101 -21.55 -16.47 5.13
N ILE A 102 -20.34 -16.03 5.42
CA ILE A 102 -19.32 -16.86 6.08
C ILE A 102 -19.77 -17.26 7.48
N ARG A 103 -20.28 -16.32 8.27
CA ARG A 103 -20.79 -16.58 9.62
C ARG A 103 -22.00 -17.52 9.63
N GLU A 104 -22.91 -17.36 8.67
CA GLU A 104 -24.02 -18.31 8.49
C GLU A 104 -23.51 -19.69 8.13
N PHE A 105 -22.51 -19.80 7.23
CA PHE A 105 -21.92 -21.08 6.86
C PHE A 105 -21.26 -21.76 8.08
N ARG A 106 -20.52 -21.02 8.89
CA ARG A 106 -19.96 -21.53 10.15
C ARG A 106 -21.02 -22.06 11.10
N THR A 107 -22.15 -21.36 11.22
CA THR A 107 -23.28 -21.82 12.05
C THR A 107 -23.87 -23.14 11.53
N LYS A 108 -24.02 -23.27 10.20
CA LYS A 108 -24.46 -24.52 9.58
C LYS A 108 -23.45 -25.67 9.77
N LEU A 109 -22.16 -25.34 9.68
CA LEU A 109 -21.06 -26.30 9.91
C LEU A 109 -21.12 -26.86 11.35
N ALA A 110 -21.27 -25.99 12.33
CA ALA A 110 -21.42 -26.39 13.74
C ALA A 110 -22.66 -27.27 13.97
N THR A 111 -23.79 -26.93 13.33
CA THR A 111 -25.01 -27.75 13.38
C THR A 111 -24.79 -29.13 12.77
N ASN A 112 -24.15 -29.20 11.58
CA ASN A 112 -23.85 -30.45 10.91
C ASN A 112 -22.88 -31.32 11.72
N SER A 113 -21.94 -30.71 12.43
CA SER A 113 -21.02 -31.42 13.34
C SER A 113 -21.78 -32.06 14.48
N ALA A 114 -22.65 -31.34 15.14
CA ALA A 114 -23.49 -31.85 16.23
C ALA A 114 -24.44 -32.97 15.77
N ASP A 115 -25.05 -32.82 14.59
CA ASP A 115 -25.90 -33.86 14.01
C ASP A 115 -25.08 -35.11 13.68
N THR A 116 -23.89 -34.99 13.11
CA THR A 116 -22.98 -36.09 12.81
C THR A 116 -22.62 -36.89 14.08
N GLU A 117 -22.32 -36.16 15.16
CA GLU A 117 -22.04 -36.77 16.47
C GLU A 117 -23.26 -37.52 17.02
N SER A 118 -24.44 -36.93 16.94
CA SER A 118 -25.71 -37.52 17.38
C SER A 118 -26.02 -38.81 16.59
N TYR A 119 -25.86 -38.80 15.27
CA TYR A 119 -26.01 -39.99 14.44
C TYR A 119 -25.01 -41.07 14.76
N ALA A 120 -23.74 -40.70 14.98
CA ALA A 120 -22.70 -41.64 15.37
C ALA A 120 -23.05 -42.37 16.69
N GLN A 121 -23.52 -41.62 17.68
CA GLN A 121 -23.96 -42.17 18.96
C GLN A 121 -25.15 -43.10 18.78
N SER A 122 -26.12 -42.73 17.94
CA SER A 122 -27.28 -43.56 17.66
C SER A 122 -26.93 -44.88 16.95
N VAL A 123 -25.99 -44.82 16.00
CA VAL A 123 -25.47 -46.02 15.32
C VAL A 123 -24.69 -46.89 16.31
N GLN A 124 -23.86 -46.32 17.14
CA GLN A 124 -23.10 -47.04 18.16
C GLN A 124 -24.02 -47.79 19.15
N GLN A 125 -25.10 -47.12 19.57
CA GLN A 125 -26.08 -47.73 20.43
C GLN A 125 -26.84 -48.88 19.74
N ALA A 126 -27.23 -48.72 18.45
CA ALA A 126 -27.86 -49.75 17.69
C ALA A 126 -26.93 -50.98 17.50
N VAL A 127 -25.64 -50.76 17.19
CA VAL A 127 -24.63 -51.80 17.07
C VAL A 127 -24.43 -52.54 18.41
N SER A 128 -24.37 -51.76 19.52
CA SER A 128 -24.26 -52.35 20.88
C SER A 128 -25.45 -53.29 21.19
N ASN A 129 -26.66 -52.92 20.76
CA ASN A 129 -27.86 -53.75 21.00
C ASN A 129 -27.90 -55.07 20.22
N ILE A 130 -27.09 -55.22 19.19
CA ILE A 130 -26.99 -56.45 18.37
C ILE A 130 -25.65 -57.13 18.47
N SER A 131 -24.80 -56.73 19.41
CA SER A 131 -23.43 -57.21 19.56
C SER A 131 -23.34 -58.71 19.92
N ASP A 132 -24.40 -59.27 20.45
CA ASP A 132 -24.54 -60.74 20.74
C ASP A 132 -24.93 -61.53 19.49
N ILE A 133 -25.36 -60.88 18.40
CA ILE A 133 -25.83 -61.53 17.20
C ILE A 133 -24.85 -61.35 16.03
N SER A 134 -24.13 -60.23 15.99
CA SER A 134 -23.27 -59.89 14.86
C SER A 134 -22.11 -58.94 15.29
N ASP A 135 -20.91 -59.24 14.78
CA ASP A 135 -19.74 -58.37 14.89
C ASP A 135 -19.80 -57.27 13.79
N VAL A 136 -20.46 -56.17 14.08
CA VAL A 136 -20.51 -55.01 13.16
C VAL A 136 -19.62 -53.91 13.70
N ASN A 137 -18.70 -53.44 12.90
CA ASN A 137 -17.88 -52.25 13.25
C ASN A 137 -18.67 -50.96 12.97
N THR A 138 -18.67 -50.06 13.95
CA THR A 138 -19.22 -48.72 13.76
C THR A 138 -18.26 -47.89 12.89
N PRO A 139 -18.75 -47.17 11.86
CA PRO A 139 -17.90 -46.26 11.12
C PRO A 139 -17.38 -45.13 12.07
N GLY A 140 -16.11 -44.86 11.99
CA GLY A 140 -15.52 -43.72 12.74
C GLY A 140 -15.96 -42.40 12.12
N THR A 141 -16.53 -41.51 12.93
CA THR A 141 -16.95 -40.17 12.49
C THR A 141 -16.01 -39.06 12.95
N ASN A 142 -15.00 -39.41 13.78
CA ASN A 142 -14.06 -38.44 14.32
C ASN A 142 -13.35 -37.62 13.23
N GLY A 143 -12.93 -38.24 12.13
CA GLY A 143 -12.29 -37.51 11.03
C GLY A 143 -13.20 -36.49 10.34
N ILE A 144 -14.52 -36.69 10.32
CA ILE A 144 -15.47 -35.71 9.76
C ILE A 144 -15.63 -34.54 10.72
N ILE A 145 -15.74 -34.80 12.01
CA ILE A 145 -15.86 -33.76 13.06
C ILE A 145 -14.59 -32.91 13.07
N GLU A 146 -13.41 -33.53 13.07
CA GLU A 146 -12.13 -32.84 13.00
C GLU A 146 -11.99 -31.94 11.76
N LEU A 147 -12.45 -32.40 10.59
CA LEU A 147 -12.47 -31.59 9.38
C LEU A 147 -13.44 -30.39 9.48
N HIS A 148 -14.59 -30.57 10.13
CA HIS A 148 -15.54 -29.46 10.38
C HIS A 148 -14.93 -28.42 11.31
N GLU A 149 -14.24 -28.85 12.38
CA GLU A 149 -13.57 -27.94 13.31
C GLU A 149 -12.41 -27.19 12.64
N GLN A 150 -11.61 -27.88 11.82
CA GLN A 150 -10.53 -27.25 11.06
C GLN A 150 -11.08 -26.21 10.08
N LEU A 151 -12.13 -26.53 9.33
CA LEU A 151 -12.76 -25.61 8.38
C LEU A 151 -13.38 -24.40 9.12
N ASP A 152 -14.01 -24.60 10.27
CA ASP A 152 -14.56 -23.51 11.06
C ASP A 152 -13.47 -22.55 11.52
N GLN A 153 -12.33 -23.09 11.98
CA GLN A 153 -11.18 -22.29 12.41
C GLN A 153 -10.53 -21.56 11.23
N GLU A 154 -10.40 -22.20 10.06
CA GLU A 154 -9.89 -21.56 8.85
C GLU A 154 -10.77 -20.38 8.41
N LEU A 155 -12.10 -20.54 8.44
CA LEU A 155 -13.04 -19.48 8.12
C LEU A 155 -12.98 -18.30 9.12
N LEU A 156 -12.80 -18.59 10.40
CA LEU A 156 -12.61 -17.55 11.42
C LEU A 156 -11.32 -16.78 11.18
N ASN A 157 -10.20 -17.49 11.00
CA ASN A 157 -8.90 -16.91 10.72
C ASN A 157 -8.93 -16.06 9.45
N PHE A 158 -9.69 -16.47 8.44
CA PHE A 158 -9.87 -15.73 7.21
C PHE A 158 -10.55 -14.37 7.43
N ILE A 159 -11.65 -14.32 8.21
CA ILE A 159 -12.31 -13.06 8.59
C ILE A 159 -11.34 -12.15 9.35
N GLU A 160 -10.63 -12.69 10.34
CA GLU A 160 -9.68 -11.95 11.16
C GLU A 160 -8.50 -11.41 10.32
N THR A 161 -8.02 -12.19 9.36
CA THR A 161 -6.97 -11.78 8.44
C THR A 161 -7.40 -10.58 7.60
N ILE A 162 -8.60 -10.63 7.02
CA ILE A 162 -9.15 -9.51 6.23
C ILE A 162 -9.25 -8.24 7.09
N GLN A 163 -9.85 -8.33 8.28
CA GLN A 163 -10.03 -7.19 9.17
C GLN A 163 -8.68 -6.60 9.62
N THR A 164 -7.71 -7.45 9.87
CA THR A 164 -6.36 -7.05 10.26
C THR A 164 -5.63 -6.37 9.10
N GLN A 165 -5.68 -6.93 7.91
CA GLN A 165 -5.07 -6.33 6.70
C GLN A 165 -5.68 -4.96 6.41
N GLU A 166 -7.00 -4.85 6.40
CA GLU A 166 -7.71 -3.57 6.22
C GLU A 166 -7.22 -2.51 7.20
N SER A 167 -7.30 -2.80 8.50
CA SER A 167 -6.92 -1.83 9.52
C SER A 167 -5.43 -1.48 9.47
N THR A 168 -4.56 -2.44 9.20
CA THR A 168 -3.11 -2.23 9.11
C THR A 168 -2.77 -1.39 7.89
N THR A 169 -3.33 -1.71 6.72
CA THR A 169 -3.05 -0.99 5.46
C THR A 169 -3.54 0.44 5.54
N VAL A 170 -4.76 0.66 6.04
CA VAL A 170 -5.31 2.01 6.24
C VAL A 170 -4.43 2.82 7.20
N THR A 171 -4.00 2.22 8.31
CA THR A 171 -3.10 2.88 9.27
C THR A 171 -1.75 3.27 8.65
N ILE A 172 -1.18 2.42 7.80
CA ILE A 172 0.07 2.73 7.08
C ILE A 172 -0.15 3.92 6.15
N ILE A 173 -1.21 3.88 5.33
CA ILE A 173 -1.54 4.96 4.38
C ILE A 173 -1.78 6.29 5.12
N GLU A 174 -2.59 6.28 6.19
CA GLU A 174 -2.85 7.47 6.99
C GLU A 174 -1.55 8.06 7.56
N ASN A 175 -0.71 7.23 8.17
CA ASN A 175 0.54 7.70 8.78
C ASN A 175 1.52 8.28 7.76
N THR A 176 1.70 7.65 6.59
CA THR A 176 2.62 8.12 5.56
C THR A 176 2.12 9.40 4.89
N VAL A 177 0.83 9.45 4.57
CA VAL A 177 0.18 10.63 3.96
C VAL A 177 0.19 11.80 4.94
N ASP A 178 -0.22 11.61 6.18
CA ASP A 178 -0.26 12.68 7.19
C ASP A 178 1.13 13.25 7.45
N LEU A 179 2.15 12.39 7.55
CA LEU A 179 3.53 12.82 7.74
C LEU A 179 4.02 13.76 6.63
N MET A 180 3.76 13.40 5.36
CA MET A 180 4.14 14.21 4.21
C MET A 180 3.30 15.48 4.11
N VAL A 181 2.00 15.39 4.28
CA VAL A 181 1.07 16.52 4.21
C VAL A 181 1.36 17.56 5.29
N ASP A 182 1.61 17.13 6.52
CA ASP A 182 1.92 18.04 7.62
C ASP A 182 3.30 18.70 7.44
N SER A 183 4.29 17.97 6.96
CA SER A 183 5.59 18.55 6.62
C SER A 183 5.47 19.59 5.51
N ILE A 184 4.68 19.33 4.46
CA ILE A 184 4.40 20.27 3.38
C ILE A 184 3.65 21.52 3.91
N LYS A 185 2.61 21.33 4.73
CA LYS A 185 1.85 22.45 5.35
C LYS A 185 2.74 23.34 6.20
N ASN A 186 3.64 22.77 7.00
CA ASN A 186 4.58 23.51 7.83
C ASN A 186 5.49 24.37 6.96
N CYS A 187 6.05 23.83 5.88
CA CYS A 187 6.87 24.59 4.95
C CYS A 187 6.07 25.70 4.22
N LEU A 188 4.84 25.39 3.75
CA LEU A 188 3.97 26.36 3.10
C LEU A 188 3.58 27.51 4.05
N GLY A 189 3.30 27.21 5.32
CA GLY A 189 3.04 28.22 6.34
C GLY A 189 4.19 29.20 6.52
N LYS A 190 5.44 28.74 6.42
CA LYS A 190 6.62 29.59 6.49
C LYS A 190 6.82 30.45 5.25
N ILE A 191 6.56 29.92 4.07
CA ILE A 191 6.60 30.69 2.82
C ILE A 191 5.60 31.87 2.88
N GLY A 192 4.37 31.60 3.34
CA GLY A 192 3.33 32.63 3.45
C GLY A 192 3.60 33.72 4.50
N THR A 193 4.41 33.42 5.51
CA THR A 193 4.75 34.35 6.60
C THR A 193 6.12 34.99 6.44
N SER A 194 6.95 34.51 5.52
CA SER A 194 8.29 35.03 5.26
C SER A 194 8.23 36.46 4.83
N LYS A 195 8.88 37.36 5.61
CA LYS A 195 9.09 38.76 5.26
C LYS A 195 10.18 38.94 4.20
N THR A 196 10.75 37.83 3.71
CA THR A 196 11.84 37.89 2.73
C THR A 196 11.23 38.29 1.39
N ALA A 197 11.47 39.53 1.02
CA ALA A 197 11.05 40.02 -0.28
C ALA A 197 11.77 39.17 -1.37
N ILE A 198 11.04 38.70 -2.37
CA ILE A 198 11.60 37.99 -3.53
C ILE A 198 12.80 38.75 -4.14
N THR A 199 12.74 40.08 -4.08
CA THR A 199 13.77 40.97 -4.60
C THR A 199 15.09 41.02 -3.83
N THR A 200 15.10 40.51 -2.60
CA THR A 200 16.28 40.50 -1.69
C THR A 200 16.58 39.06 -1.18
N TYR A 201 16.05 38.07 -1.81
CA TYR A 201 16.25 36.68 -1.41
C TYR A 201 17.73 36.28 -1.55
N THR A 202 18.25 35.64 -0.51
CA THR A 202 19.60 35.09 -0.52
C THR A 202 19.52 33.59 -0.85
N SER A 203 20.29 33.17 -1.84
CA SER A 203 20.33 31.74 -2.25
C SER A 203 20.61 30.83 -1.04
N ASN A 204 19.95 29.68 -1.03
CA ASN A 204 20.01 28.65 0.01
C ASN A 204 19.44 29.04 1.39
N SER A 205 18.91 30.27 1.58
CA SER A 205 18.35 30.66 2.88
C SER A 205 17.11 29.82 3.26
N PHE A 206 16.37 29.31 2.30
CA PHE A 206 15.23 28.42 2.52
C PHE A 206 15.63 27.11 3.20
N TYR A 207 16.75 26.54 2.82
CA TYR A 207 17.25 25.26 3.35
C TYR A 207 17.84 25.35 4.77
N THR A 208 17.97 26.53 5.33
CA THR A 208 18.41 26.72 6.73
C THR A 208 17.28 26.43 7.73
N ASP A 209 16.03 26.33 7.26
CA ASP A 209 14.88 26.05 8.11
C ASP A 209 14.75 24.55 8.37
N ILE A 210 14.51 24.19 9.64
CA ILE A 210 14.43 22.80 10.08
C ILE A 210 13.26 22.04 9.44
N ASP A 211 12.12 22.70 9.20
CA ASP A 211 10.97 22.05 8.60
C ASP A 211 11.22 21.74 7.11
N VAL A 212 11.94 22.64 6.43
CA VAL A 212 12.38 22.42 5.04
C VAL A 212 13.37 21.27 4.95
N TYR A 213 14.31 21.21 5.91
CA TYR A 213 15.26 20.12 6.00
C TYR A 213 14.54 18.77 6.23
N THR A 214 13.58 18.76 7.15
CA THR A 214 12.78 17.56 7.45
C THR A 214 11.98 17.10 6.23
N LEU A 215 11.33 18.04 5.54
CA LEU A 215 10.58 17.73 4.32
C LEU A 215 11.48 17.18 3.22
N ALA A 216 12.66 17.76 3.01
CA ALA A 216 13.62 17.28 2.02
C ALA A 216 14.11 15.86 2.34
N TYR A 217 14.40 15.59 3.63
CA TYR A 217 14.79 14.26 4.08
C TYR A 217 13.69 13.21 3.85
N LEU A 218 12.45 13.52 4.20
CA LEU A 218 11.30 12.64 3.98
C LEU A 218 11.08 12.39 2.48
N SER A 219 11.19 13.46 1.67
CA SER A 219 11.04 13.35 0.22
C SER A 219 12.11 12.43 -0.39
N GLU A 220 13.36 12.58 0.02
CA GLU A 220 14.44 11.69 -0.42
C GLU A 220 14.19 10.24 0.01
N TYR A 221 13.78 10.03 1.25
CA TYR A 221 13.46 8.71 1.78
C TYR A 221 12.36 8.02 0.93
N PHE A 222 11.22 8.69 0.70
CA PHE A 222 10.12 8.12 -0.07
C PHE A 222 10.47 7.95 -1.56
N TYR A 223 11.26 8.85 -2.12
CA TYR A 223 11.77 8.70 -3.49
C TYR A 223 12.63 7.45 -3.64
N GLN A 224 13.51 7.18 -2.69
CA GLN A 224 14.33 5.98 -2.70
C GLN A 224 13.49 4.70 -2.52
N GLN A 225 12.49 4.73 -1.62
CA GLN A 225 11.56 3.60 -1.45
C GLN A 225 10.80 3.29 -2.75
N HIS A 226 10.28 4.33 -3.42
CA HIS A 226 9.65 4.17 -4.72
C HIS A 226 10.61 3.54 -5.74
N THR A 227 11.81 4.11 -5.88
CA THR A 227 12.80 3.66 -6.88
C THR A 227 13.19 2.19 -6.69
N VAL A 228 13.38 1.75 -5.45
CA VAL A 228 13.73 0.34 -5.14
C VAL A 228 12.57 -0.61 -5.44
N ASN A 229 11.32 -0.18 -5.25
CA ASN A 229 10.14 -1.02 -5.38
C ASN A 229 9.34 -0.78 -6.68
N GLN A 230 9.83 0.07 -7.58
CA GLN A 230 9.08 0.51 -8.77
C GLN A 230 8.56 -0.66 -9.61
N GLU A 231 9.40 -1.63 -9.91
CA GLU A 231 9.01 -2.81 -10.70
C GLU A 231 7.87 -3.59 -10.02
N THR A 232 7.86 -3.61 -8.69
CA THR A 232 6.81 -4.28 -7.92
C THR A 232 5.51 -3.50 -7.98
N TYR A 233 5.54 -2.17 -7.83
CA TYR A 233 4.35 -1.34 -7.95
C TYR A 233 3.74 -1.42 -9.36
N ASP A 234 4.58 -1.39 -10.39
CA ASP A 234 4.14 -1.56 -11.78
C ASP A 234 3.47 -2.93 -11.98
N ALA A 235 4.08 -4.00 -11.46
CA ALA A 235 3.51 -5.35 -11.53
C ALA A 235 2.17 -5.47 -10.80
N ILE A 236 1.98 -4.78 -9.68
CA ILE A 236 0.71 -4.76 -8.94
C ILE A 236 -0.41 -4.12 -9.78
N TRP A 237 -0.10 -3.04 -10.49
CA TRP A 237 -1.08 -2.40 -11.37
C TRP A 237 -1.42 -3.25 -12.59
N ASP A 238 -0.46 -4.02 -13.09
CA ASP A 238 -0.61 -4.88 -14.28
C ASP A 238 -1.17 -6.28 -13.96
N VAL A 239 -1.38 -6.61 -12.69
CA VAL A 239 -1.80 -7.94 -12.25
C VAL A 239 -3.05 -8.47 -12.98
N GLU A 240 -3.99 -7.61 -13.28
CA GLU A 240 -5.20 -8.01 -14.00
C GLU A 240 -4.94 -8.37 -15.44
N GLN A 241 -4.04 -7.64 -16.10
CA GLN A 241 -3.63 -7.98 -17.46
C GLN A 241 -2.90 -9.31 -17.46
N GLN A 242 -1.99 -9.51 -16.49
CA GLN A 242 -1.29 -10.78 -16.33
C GLN A 242 -2.23 -11.95 -16.06
N LEU A 243 -3.29 -11.74 -15.27
CA LEU A 243 -4.31 -12.77 -15.01
C LEU A 243 -5.16 -13.06 -16.24
N LYS A 244 -5.50 -12.06 -17.06
CA LYS A 244 -6.19 -12.24 -18.34
C LYS A 244 -5.33 -13.01 -19.32
N ASP A 245 -4.08 -12.59 -19.49
CA ASP A 245 -3.11 -13.24 -20.39
C ASP A 245 -2.90 -14.71 -19.98
N ALA A 246 -2.79 -14.96 -18.66
CA ALA A 246 -2.68 -16.31 -18.13
C ALA A 246 -3.97 -17.15 -18.31
N ALA A 247 -5.14 -16.53 -18.30
CA ALA A 247 -6.41 -17.23 -18.57
C ALA A 247 -6.53 -17.60 -20.04
N GLU A 248 -6.12 -16.71 -20.94
CA GLU A 248 -6.08 -17.00 -22.39
C GLU A 248 -5.03 -18.06 -22.72
N GLU A 249 -3.86 -18.05 -22.08
CA GLU A 249 -2.83 -19.09 -22.23
C GLU A 249 -3.27 -20.44 -21.64
N ARG A 250 -4.22 -20.49 -20.70
CA ARG A 250 -4.79 -21.74 -20.14
C ARG A 250 -5.54 -22.57 -21.18
N GLU A 251 -6.08 -21.96 -22.21
CA GLU A 251 -6.64 -22.69 -23.36
C GLU A 251 -5.54 -23.35 -24.21
N VAL A 252 -4.27 -22.94 -24.09
CA VAL A 252 -3.15 -23.39 -24.94
C VAL A 252 -2.04 -24.11 -24.17
N GLN A 253 -1.64 -23.69 -22.97
CA GLN A 253 -0.59 -24.34 -22.16
C GLN A 253 -0.73 -24.02 -20.65
N GLY A 254 -1.23 -25.00 -19.87
CA GLY A 254 -1.50 -24.90 -18.43
C GLY A 254 -0.63 -24.08 -17.49
N VAL A 255 -1.30 -23.54 -16.54
CA VAL A 255 -1.04 -23.25 -15.10
C VAL A 255 0.32 -22.66 -14.65
N ILE A 256 1.44 -22.87 -15.28
CA ILE A 256 2.77 -22.58 -14.68
C ILE A 256 3.16 -21.09 -14.71
N LYS A 257 2.75 -20.34 -15.73
CA LYS A 257 3.11 -18.91 -15.85
C LYS A 257 2.25 -17.97 -14.99
N ALA A 258 0.96 -18.31 -14.81
CA ALA A 258 0.07 -17.54 -13.94
C ALA A 258 0.54 -17.56 -12.47
N ILE A 259 1.07 -18.70 -12.03
CA ILE A 259 1.64 -18.85 -10.69
C ILE A 259 2.90 -18.00 -10.52
N GLY A 260 3.73 -17.86 -11.55
CA GLY A 260 4.95 -17.05 -11.51
C GLY A 260 4.69 -15.55 -11.33
N GLY A 261 3.67 -14.99 -11.99
CA GLY A 261 3.28 -13.58 -11.85
C GLY A 261 2.70 -13.27 -10.47
N ILE A 262 1.82 -14.14 -9.96
CA ILE A 262 1.24 -13.99 -8.62
C ILE A 262 2.32 -14.13 -7.54
N VAL A 263 3.27 -15.04 -7.68
CA VAL A 263 4.38 -15.20 -6.73
C VAL A 263 5.27 -13.96 -6.71
N LEU A 264 5.53 -13.32 -7.84
CA LEU A 264 6.29 -12.06 -7.90
C LEU A 264 5.58 -10.91 -7.15
N VAL A 265 4.26 -10.80 -7.30
CA VAL A 265 3.45 -9.80 -6.58
C VAL A 265 3.48 -10.08 -5.07
N VAL A 266 3.28 -11.33 -4.64
CA VAL A 266 3.31 -11.71 -3.22
C VAL A 266 4.68 -11.44 -2.58
N VAL A 267 5.77 -11.81 -3.24
CA VAL A 267 7.13 -11.52 -2.76
C VAL A 267 7.39 -10.02 -2.70
N GLY A 268 6.91 -9.27 -3.71
CA GLY A 268 7.02 -7.83 -3.75
C GLY A 268 6.26 -7.14 -2.63
N VAL A 269 5.03 -7.56 -2.34
CA VAL A 269 4.22 -7.03 -1.22
C VAL A 269 4.92 -7.25 0.12
N ALA A 270 5.50 -8.43 0.35
CA ALA A 270 6.27 -8.70 1.56
C ALA A 270 7.50 -7.78 1.70
N CYS A 271 8.19 -7.46 0.59
CA CYS A 271 9.30 -6.51 0.57
C CYS A 271 8.85 -5.08 0.86
N ILE A 272 7.72 -4.65 0.26
CA ILE A 272 7.13 -3.33 0.51
C ILE A 272 6.69 -3.21 1.97
N ALA A 273 5.96 -4.19 2.50
CA ALA A 273 5.55 -4.21 3.90
C ALA A 273 6.74 -4.12 4.86
N ALA A 274 7.83 -4.83 4.58
CA ALA A 274 9.06 -4.76 5.36
C ALA A 274 9.71 -3.37 5.26
N SER A 275 9.70 -2.73 4.10
CA SER A 275 10.26 -1.39 3.90
C SER A 275 9.41 -0.31 4.58
N LEU A 276 8.09 -0.37 4.48
CA LEU A 276 7.17 0.55 5.14
C LEU A 276 7.19 0.39 6.66
N GLY A 277 7.26 -0.85 7.17
CA GLY A 277 7.41 -1.13 8.60
C GLY A 277 8.75 -0.65 9.19
N ALA A 278 9.81 -0.63 8.39
CA ALA A 278 11.11 -0.07 8.77
C ALA A 278 11.14 1.47 8.74
N ALA A 279 10.23 2.11 8.00
CA ALA A 279 10.13 3.56 7.88
C ALA A 279 9.73 4.24 9.20
N THR A 280 8.80 3.64 9.95
CA THR A 280 8.29 4.22 11.19
C THR A 280 9.38 4.46 12.24
N PRO A 281 10.31 3.53 12.52
CA PRO A 281 11.43 3.76 13.42
C PRO A 281 12.48 4.74 12.86
N ALA A 282 12.73 4.73 11.55
CA ALA A 282 13.72 5.60 10.92
C ALA A 282 13.28 7.07 10.91
N VAL A 283 12.00 7.33 10.70
CA VAL A 283 11.39 8.67 10.74
C VAL A 283 11.41 9.22 12.18
N VAL A 284 11.13 8.37 13.18
CA VAL A 284 11.24 8.74 14.60
C VAL A 284 12.70 9.00 14.98
N ALA A 285 13.64 8.17 14.47
CA ALA A 285 15.08 8.37 14.70
C ALA A 285 15.61 9.63 14.01
N ALA A 286 15.12 9.99 12.82
CA ALA A 286 15.48 11.23 12.16
C ALA A 286 15.03 12.47 12.95
N GLY A 287 13.82 12.43 13.53
CA GLY A 287 13.33 13.49 14.43
C GLY A 287 14.21 13.69 15.66
N THR A 288 14.91 12.63 16.12
CA THR A 288 15.82 12.70 17.28
C THR A 288 17.28 13.02 16.91
N MET A 289 17.70 12.77 15.66
CA MET A 289 19.07 13.07 15.19
C MET A 289 19.27 14.51 14.69
N ILE A 290 18.20 15.26 14.48
CA ILE A 290 18.26 16.67 14.04
C ILE A 290 18.88 17.61 15.11
N GLY A 291 19.10 17.09 16.33
CA GLY A 291 19.80 17.83 17.39
C GLY A 291 21.33 17.87 17.28
N SER A 292 21.96 17.14 16.37
CA SER A 292 23.42 17.15 16.17
C SER A 292 23.76 17.53 14.74
N GLY A 293 23.99 18.81 14.57
CA GLY A 293 24.26 19.47 13.30
C GLY A 293 25.27 18.81 12.39
N THR A 294 25.14 19.26 11.16
CA THR A 294 26.08 19.27 10.05
C THR A 294 26.01 18.16 9.02
N THR A 295 25.75 18.64 7.80
CA THR A 295 26.26 18.14 6.52
C THR A 295 25.70 16.81 6.00
N VAL A 296 24.51 16.87 5.41
CA VAL A 296 24.18 16.00 4.28
C VAL A 296 23.29 16.77 3.27
N PHE A 297 23.76 17.88 2.74
CA PHE A 297 23.34 18.34 1.42
C PHE A 297 24.50 18.16 0.46
N GLY A 298 24.82 16.89 0.19
CA GLY A 298 25.47 16.54 -1.02
C GLY A 298 24.39 16.04 -1.99
N ILE A 299 23.53 16.92 -2.47
CA ILE A 299 22.92 16.72 -3.78
C ILE A 299 24.09 16.82 -4.71
N THR A 300 24.74 15.70 -4.95
CA THR A 300 25.70 15.56 -6.01
C THR A 300 24.96 15.72 -7.30
N ASP A 301 25.14 16.87 -7.91
CA ASP A 301 25.07 17.06 -9.33
C ASP A 301 26.05 16.06 -9.98
N THR A 302 25.61 14.80 -10.12
CA THR A 302 26.29 13.77 -10.86
C THR A 302 25.29 13.09 -11.78
N ALA A 303 24.78 13.89 -12.67
CA ALA A 303 24.26 13.40 -13.91
C ALA A 303 24.70 14.40 -14.96
N GLU A 304 25.93 14.15 -15.46
CA GLU A 304 26.29 14.38 -16.84
C GLU A 304 27.81 14.18 -16.97
N GLY A 305 28.14 13.07 -17.58
CA GLY A 305 29.41 12.76 -18.20
C GLY A 305 29.17 11.70 -19.26
#